data_f77de9afdc22aafcb2014dda183db4b7
#
_entry.id   f77de9afdc22aafcb2014dda183db4b7
#
_cell.length_a   1.000
_cell.length_b   1.000
_cell.length_c   1.000
_cell.angle_alpha   90.00
_cell.angle_beta   90.00
_cell.angle_gamma   90.00
#
_symmetry.space_group_name_H-M   'P 1'
#
loop_
_entity.id
_entity.type
_entity.pdbx_description
1 polymer ?
#
loop_
_entity_poly.entity_id
_entity_poly.type
_entity_poly.pdbx_seq_one_letter_code
_entity_poly.pdbx_strand_id
1 'polypeptide(L)'
;MTQQDRTVVQYHKMTETPIPRLILSLAAPTILSMLITSIYNLADTFFVGRISTSASGAVGVVSSLMAIIQALGFMLGHGSGTIISRRLGSQDTHAATRFASTSFFTALAFGVVLAVVGLATLPDFMMLLGSTETILPHACAYARPILLAAPLMISSLVMNNILRYEGKANLAMIGLVTGGLLNIALDPLFMFALGLGTAGAGIATALSQTISFGILLYMFLRGKTVSQFRLSAVTREPREFLQILAGGAPSFGRQGLNSIGGMLLNIAARSYGDAAVAGMSIVSRIFMFILSVAIGVGQGLQPVASFNYGARKYHRVRQAAIFTLKAAFVLLVVLIAVCWWNDEALIRLFRDDPEVTAVALPAFRYQCFAVLLQPVIVVANMTFQSVGKAGRATFLACCRQGVCFIPLILVLPRVLGLVGVELCQPIADALTFFISLPFLLAFLRQLEQMDKAEASHAPAQL
;
A
#
# COMPACT_ATOMS: atom_id res chain seq x y z
N MET A 1 24.38 -2.85 -23.39
CA MET A 1 24.56 -3.36 -22.02
C MET A 1 23.92 -4.73 -21.94
N THR A 2 24.69 -5.77 -21.68
CA THR A 2 24.19 -7.15 -21.57
C THR A 2 23.36 -7.32 -20.29
N GLN A 3 22.62 -8.43 -20.15
CA GLN A 3 21.88 -8.72 -18.94
C GLN A 3 22.81 -8.90 -17.74
N GLN A 4 23.99 -9.46 -17.97
CA GLN A 4 25.02 -9.67 -16.96
C GLN A 4 25.58 -8.34 -16.46
N ASP A 5 25.89 -7.39 -17.33
CA ASP A 5 26.33 -6.04 -16.95
C ASP A 5 25.30 -5.33 -16.05
N ARG A 6 24.03 -5.47 -16.36
CA ARG A 6 22.93 -4.86 -15.58
C ARG A 6 22.84 -5.45 -14.17
N THR A 7 23.03 -6.76 -14.04
CA THR A 7 23.02 -7.44 -12.74
C THR A 7 24.18 -6.96 -11.87
N VAL A 8 25.38 -6.82 -12.43
CA VAL A 8 26.56 -6.33 -11.73
C VAL A 8 26.37 -4.88 -11.27
N VAL A 9 25.93 -4.00 -12.18
CA VAL A 9 25.66 -2.59 -11.85
C VAL A 9 24.59 -2.47 -10.75
N GLN A 10 23.54 -3.29 -10.84
CA GLN A 10 22.49 -3.30 -9.83
C GLN A 10 23.00 -3.79 -8.47
N TYR A 11 23.83 -4.82 -8.47
CA TYR A 11 24.44 -5.36 -7.27
C TYR A 11 25.28 -4.30 -6.55
N HIS A 12 26.21 -3.64 -7.26
CA HIS A 12 27.03 -2.57 -6.71
C HIS A 12 26.17 -1.40 -6.21
N LYS A 13 25.19 -0.96 -6.99
CA LYS A 13 24.24 0.08 -6.56
C LYS A 13 23.58 -0.24 -5.22
N MET A 14 23.05 -1.46 -5.06
CA MET A 14 22.29 -1.84 -3.87
C MET A 14 23.17 -2.16 -2.65
N THR A 15 24.42 -2.59 -2.88
CA THR A 15 25.32 -3.04 -1.81
C THR A 15 26.43 -2.07 -1.44
N GLU A 16 26.68 -1.04 -2.25
CA GLU A 16 27.80 -0.11 -2.01
C GLU A 16 27.36 1.35 -1.85
N THR A 17 26.23 1.75 -2.47
CA THR A 17 25.73 3.12 -2.30
C THR A 17 25.45 3.41 -0.81
N PRO A 18 25.82 4.60 -0.30
CA PRO A 18 25.51 5.00 1.07
C PRO A 18 24.01 4.85 1.38
N ILE A 19 23.68 4.24 2.52
CA ILE A 19 22.31 3.89 2.91
C ILE A 19 21.35 5.09 2.86
N PRO A 20 21.69 6.28 3.40
CA PRO A 20 20.78 7.43 3.33
C PRO A 20 20.40 7.81 1.90
N ARG A 21 21.40 7.91 1.02
CA ARG A 21 21.20 8.27 -0.39
C ARG A 21 20.36 7.20 -1.12
N LEU A 22 20.65 5.93 -0.84
CA LEU A 22 19.95 4.81 -1.46
C LEU A 22 18.46 4.79 -1.06
N ILE A 23 18.16 4.87 0.25
CA ILE A 23 16.79 4.87 0.75
C ILE A 23 16.02 6.08 0.24
N LEU A 24 16.58 7.28 0.32
CA LEU A 24 15.89 8.49 -0.15
C LEU A 24 15.61 8.44 -1.65
N SER A 25 16.53 7.90 -2.46
CA SER A 25 16.33 7.74 -3.91
C SER A 25 15.21 6.76 -4.28
N LEU A 26 14.88 5.83 -3.38
CA LEU A 26 13.79 4.86 -3.56
C LEU A 26 12.49 5.30 -2.87
N ALA A 27 12.61 5.99 -1.73
CA ALA A 27 11.46 6.47 -0.98
C ALA A 27 10.78 7.67 -1.66
N ALA A 28 11.53 8.65 -2.16
CA ALA A 28 10.95 9.86 -2.75
C ALA A 28 10.01 9.58 -3.94
N PRO A 29 10.38 8.75 -4.95
CA PRO A 29 9.46 8.38 -6.01
C PRO A 29 8.23 7.61 -5.51
N THR A 30 8.42 6.79 -4.48
CA THR A 30 7.34 5.98 -3.89
C THR A 30 6.35 6.86 -3.12
N ILE A 31 6.84 7.82 -2.32
CA ILE A 31 6.00 8.81 -1.63
C ILE A 31 5.19 9.60 -2.64
N LEU A 32 5.83 10.12 -3.70
CA LEU A 32 5.15 10.88 -4.74
C LEU A 32 4.05 10.04 -5.42
N SER A 33 4.35 8.79 -5.73
CA SER A 33 3.36 7.86 -6.30
C SER A 33 2.16 7.65 -5.37
N MET A 34 2.40 7.50 -4.07
CA MET A 34 1.33 7.30 -3.08
C MET A 34 0.48 8.57 -2.90
N LEU A 35 1.11 9.73 -2.87
CA LEU A 35 0.38 11.00 -2.78
C LEU A 35 -0.49 11.22 -4.01
N ILE A 36 0.01 10.97 -5.22
CA ILE A 36 -0.77 11.08 -6.44
C ILE A 36 -1.93 10.07 -6.45
N THR A 37 -1.70 8.85 -5.96
CA THR A 37 -2.76 7.85 -5.80
C THR A 37 -3.87 8.36 -4.86
N SER A 38 -3.50 8.97 -3.75
CA SER A 38 -4.46 9.55 -2.80
C SER A 38 -5.23 10.73 -3.41
N ILE A 39 -4.54 11.57 -4.20
CA ILE A 39 -5.15 12.73 -4.88
C ILE A 39 -6.14 12.26 -5.95
N TYR A 40 -5.79 11.28 -6.79
CA TYR A 40 -6.73 10.84 -7.81
C TYR A 40 -7.97 10.15 -7.21
N ASN A 41 -7.83 9.36 -6.15
CA ASN A 41 -8.97 8.78 -5.44
C ASN A 41 -9.89 9.87 -4.84
N LEU A 42 -9.32 10.97 -4.35
CA LEU A 42 -10.09 12.10 -3.86
C LEU A 42 -10.81 12.83 -5.01
N ALA A 43 -10.12 13.05 -6.13
CA ALA A 43 -10.67 13.68 -7.32
C ALA A 43 -11.83 12.88 -7.91
N ASP A 44 -11.68 11.56 -8.05
CA ASP A 44 -12.74 10.66 -8.50
C ASP A 44 -13.98 10.74 -7.59
N THR A 45 -13.78 10.68 -6.27
CA THR A 45 -14.87 10.85 -5.29
C THR A 45 -15.56 12.22 -5.45
N PHE A 46 -14.81 13.27 -5.70
CA PHE A 46 -15.35 14.62 -5.89
C PHE A 46 -16.18 14.74 -7.18
N PHE A 47 -15.67 14.21 -8.30
CA PHE A 47 -16.37 14.29 -9.58
C PHE A 47 -17.66 13.45 -9.58
N VAL A 48 -17.59 12.20 -9.09
CA VAL A 48 -18.77 11.32 -9.01
C VAL A 48 -19.81 11.89 -8.05
N GLY A 49 -19.39 12.51 -6.95
CA GLY A 49 -20.27 13.18 -5.99
C GLY A 49 -21.11 14.33 -6.58
N ARG A 50 -20.68 14.91 -7.71
CA ARG A 50 -21.42 15.96 -8.42
C ARG A 50 -22.57 15.43 -9.29
N ILE A 51 -22.65 14.13 -9.56
CA ILE A 51 -23.73 13.57 -10.40
C ILE A 51 -25.00 13.44 -9.59
N SER A 52 -24.99 12.71 -8.48
CA SER A 52 -26.13 12.52 -7.57
C SER A 52 -25.67 11.90 -6.26
N THR A 53 -26.56 11.89 -5.26
CA THR A 53 -26.31 11.21 -3.97
C THR A 53 -26.14 9.69 -4.17
N SER A 54 -26.94 9.07 -5.03
CA SER A 54 -26.83 7.65 -5.34
C SER A 54 -25.52 7.32 -6.07
N ALA A 55 -25.07 8.20 -6.98
CA ALA A 55 -23.76 8.06 -7.63
C ALA A 55 -22.62 8.17 -6.61
N SER A 56 -22.72 9.11 -5.67
CA SER A 56 -21.75 9.21 -4.57
C SER A 56 -21.69 7.95 -3.71
N GLY A 57 -22.86 7.32 -3.44
CA GLY A 57 -22.93 6.04 -2.77
C GLY A 57 -22.23 4.91 -3.54
N ALA A 58 -22.33 4.92 -4.88
CA ALA A 58 -21.68 3.95 -5.75
C ALA A 58 -20.15 3.99 -5.62
N VAL A 59 -19.52 5.15 -5.36
CA VAL A 59 -18.08 5.26 -5.10
C VAL A 59 -17.68 4.41 -3.90
N GLY A 60 -18.47 4.44 -2.83
CA GLY A 60 -18.20 3.62 -1.63
C GLY A 60 -18.21 2.13 -1.94
N VAL A 61 -19.19 1.66 -2.71
CA VAL A 61 -19.30 0.25 -3.13
C VAL A 61 -18.12 -0.15 -4.02
N VAL A 62 -17.82 0.65 -5.04
CA VAL A 62 -16.73 0.39 -5.98
C VAL A 62 -15.37 0.50 -5.32
N SER A 63 -15.21 1.35 -4.29
CA SER A 63 -13.99 1.39 -3.47
C SER A 63 -13.69 0.06 -2.79
N SER A 64 -14.72 -0.71 -2.40
CA SER A 64 -14.54 -2.07 -1.87
C SER A 64 -14.01 -3.03 -2.94
N LEU A 65 -14.50 -2.95 -4.18
CA LEU A 65 -13.97 -3.70 -5.32
C LEU A 65 -12.49 -3.31 -5.58
N MET A 66 -12.18 -2.02 -5.59
CA MET A 66 -10.80 -1.53 -5.75
C MET A 66 -9.88 -2.03 -4.64
N ALA A 67 -10.38 -2.10 -3.40
CA ALA A 67 -9.61 -2.66 -2.27
C ALA A 67 -9.29 -4.15 -2.48
N ILE A 68 -10.20 -4.95 -3.05
CA ILE A 68 -9.95 -6.36 -3.40
C ILE A 68 -8.85 -6.45 -4.47
N ILE A 69 -8.96 -5.66 -5.55
CA ILE A 69 -7.95 -5.60 -6.62
C ILE A 69 -6.57 -5.24 -6.06
N GLN A 70 -6.51 -4.21 -5.21
CA GLN A 70 -5.28 -3.76 -4.57
C GLN A 70 -4.72 -4.81 -3.60
N ALA A 71 -5.57 -5.47 -2.81
CA ALA A 71 -5.15 -6.51 -1.87
C ALA A 71 -4.48 -7.69 -2.60
N LEU A 72 -5.08 -8.16 -3.70
CA LEU A 72 -4.51 -9.21 -4.54
C LEU A 72 -3.21 -8.76 -5.21
N GLY A 73 -3.17 -7.55 -5.76
CA GLY A 73 -1.99 -6.99 -6.40
C GLY A 73 -0.82 -6.79 -5.42
N PHE A 74 -1.08 -6.28 -4.21
CA PHE A 74 -0.06 -6.13 -3.18
C PHE A 74 0.36 -7.47 -2.57
N MET A 75 -0.56 -8.43 -2.43
CA MET A 75 -0.20 -9.77 -1.97
C MET A 75 0.81 -10.42 -2.91
N LEU A 76 0.51 -10.48 -4.20
CA LEU A 76 1.40 -11.07 -5.19
C LEU A 76 2.65 -10.21 -5.43
N GLY A 77 2.51 -8.88 -5.49
CA GLY A 77 3.59 -7.95 -5.78
C GLY A 77 4.62 -7.83 -4.65
N HIS A 78 4.19 -7.66 -3.40
CA HIS A 78 5.12 -7.63 -2.25
C HIS A 78 5.67 -9.01 -1.95
N GLY A 79 4.84 -10.06 -2.06
CA GLY A 79 5.28 -11.44 -1.83
C GLY A 79 6.41 -11.84 -2.76
N SER A 80 6.21 -11.71 -4.07
CA SER A 80 7.25 -11.99 -5.06
C SER A 80 8.40 -11.00 -5.00
N GLY A 81 8.12 -9.71 -4.86
CA GLY A 81 9.12 -8.64 -4.85
C GLY A 81 10.19 -8.84 -3.77
N THR A 82 9.79 -9.19 -2.56
CA THR A 82 10.74 -9.48 -1.47
C THR A 82 11.62 -10.70 -1.78
N ILE A 83 11.07 -11.73 -2.41
CA ILE A 83 11.83 -12.93 -2.82
C ILE A 83 12.78 -12.57 -3.96
N ILE A 84 12.28 -11.90 -5.00
CA ILE A 84 13.08 -11.43 -6.14
C ILE A 84 14.27 -10.61 -5.66
N SER A 85 14.05 -9.63 -4.81
CA SER A 85 15.12 -8.76 -4.29
C SER A 85 16.17 -9.55 -3.51
N ARG A 86 15.76 -10.53 -2.67
CA ARG A 86 16.71 -11.41 -1.97
C ARG A 86 17.49 -12.30 -2.93
N ARG A 87 16.83 -12.86 -3.95
CA ARG A 87 17.50 -13.69 -4.98
C ARG A 87 18.49 -12.89 -5.81
N LEU A 88 18.15 -11.66 -6.15
CA LEU A 88 19.10 -10.74 -6.82
C LEU A 88 20.28 -10.39 -5.91
N GLY A 89 20.05 -10.24 -4.61
CA GLY A 89 21.11 -10.05 -3.62
C GLY A 89 22.06 -11.24 -3.52
N SER A 90 21.57 -12.47 -3.66
CA SER A 90 22.39 -13.70 -3.77
C SER A 90 22.86 -13.99 -5.20
N GLN A 91 22.67 -13.07 -6.14
CA GLN A 91 23.03 -13.17 -7.57
C GLN A 91 22.32 -14.31 -8.33
N ASP A 92 21.23 -14.85 -7.81
CA ASP A 92 20.39 -15.88 -8.46
C ASP A 92 19.32 -15.22 -9.35
N THR A 93 19.73 -14.78 -10.52
CA THR A 93 18.85 -14.11 -11.51
C THR A 93 17.84 -15.08 -12.13
N HIS A 94 18.14 -16.38 -12.15
CA HIS A 94 17.23 -17.38 -12.67
C HIS A 94 16.00 -17.56 -11.76
N ALA A 95 16.24 -17.70 -10.46
CA ALA A 95 15.14 -17.75 -9.50
C ALA A 95 14.36 -16.42 -9.47
N ALA A 96 15.03 -15.26 -9.55
CA ALA A 96 14.35 -13.97 -9.63
C ALA A 96 13.38 -13.88 -10.82
N THR A 97 13.81 -14.32 -12.00
CA THR A 97 12.96 -14.40 -13.21
C THR A 97 11.78 -15.36 -13.03
N ARG A 98 12.03 -16.52 -12.37
CA ARG A 98 10.99 -17.51 -12.10
C ARG A 98 9.89 -16.93 -11.18
N PHE A 99 10.24 -16.30 -10.08
CA PHE A 99 9.28 -15.67 -9.18
C PHE A 99 8.55 -14.49 -9.82
N ALA A 100 9.23 -13.68 -10.63
CA ALA A 100 8.62 -12.58 -11.37
C ALA A 100 7.58 -13.09 -12.38
N SER A 101 7.93 -14.10 -13.17
CA SER A 101 7.04 -14.72 -14.15
C SER A 101 5.83 -15.36 -13.45
N THR A 102 6.06 -16.14 -12.40
CA THR A 102 4.97 -16.78 -11.64
C THR A 102 4.00 -15.75 -11.09
N SER A 103 4.49 -14.70 -10.46
CA SER A 103 3.65 -13.67 -9.86
C SER A 103 2.86 -12.89 -10.93
N PHE A 104 3.48 -12.53 -12.05
CA PHE A 104 2.82 -11.81 -13.14
C PHE A 104 1.68 -12.62 -13.77
N PHE A 105 1.94 -13.86 -14.15
CA PHE A 105 0.91 -14.71 -14.77
C PHE A 105 -0.17 -15.12 -13.78
N THR A 106 0.16 -15.32 -12.50
CA THR A 106 -0.84 -15.54 -11.43
C THR A 106 -1.73 -14.31 -11.24
N ALA A 107 -1.15 -13.09 -11.27
CA ALA A 107 -1.92 -11.86 -11.18
C ALA A 107 -2.91 -11.71 -12.34
N LEU A 108 -2.46 -12.05 -13.54
CA LEU A 108 -3.32 -12.08 -14.73
C LEU A 108 -4.47 -13.07 -14.56
N ALA A 109 -4.17 -14.30 -14.12
CA ALA A 109 -5.16 -15.35 -13.90
C ALA A 109 -6.17 -14.96 -12.82
N PHE A 110 -5.72 -14.43 -11.67
CA PHE A 110 -6.62 -13.96 -10.61
C PHE A 110 -7.50 -12.82 -11.10
N GLY A 111 -6.94 -11.90 -11.89
CA GLY A 111 -7.71 -10.81 -12.49
C GLY A 111 -8.76 -11.31 -13.47
N VAL A 112 -8.43 -12.31 -14.30
CA VAL A 112 -9.39 -12.94 -15.22
C VAL A 112 -10.52 -13.63 -14.45
N VAL A 113 -10.18 -14.39 -13.40
CA VAL A 113 -11.19 -15.03 -12.53
C VAL A 113 -12.10 -13.97 -11.90
N LEU A 114 -11.53 -12.90 -11.34
CA LEU A 114 -12.30 -11.82 -10.75
C LEU A 114 -13.19 -11.13 -11.79
N ALA A 115 -12.68 -10.90 -13.00
CA ALA A 115 -13.45 -10.31 -14.10
C ALA A 115 -14.62 -11.22 -14.52
N VAL A 116 -14.37 -12.49 -14.77
CA VAL A 116 -15.39 -13.44 -15.22
C VAL A 116 -16.46 -13.63 -14.16
N VAL A 117 -16.07 -13.95 -12.93
CA VAL A 117 -17.03 -14.16 -11.82
C VAL A 117 -17.75 -12.86 -11.50
N GLY A 118 -17.02 -11.74 -11.37
CA GLY A 118 -17.61 -10.44 -11.03
C GLY A 118 -18.56 -9.91 -12.09
N LEU A 119 -18.29 -10.13 -13.38
CA LEU A 119 -19.21 -9.72 -14.46
C LEU A 119 -20.42 -10.66 -14.57
N ALA A 120 -20.22 -11.97 -14.37
CA ALA A 120 -21.31 -12.95 -14.39
C ALA A 120 -22.32 -12.74 -13.25
N THR A 121 -21.86 -12.27 -12.10
CA THR A 121 -22.67 -12.03 -10.89
C THR A 121 -22.73 -10.55 -10.50
N LEU A 122 -22.62 -9.64 -11.46
CA LEU A 122 -22.38 -8.21 -11.20
C LEU A 122 -23.40 -7.57 -10.23
N PRO A 123 -24.71 -7.73 -10.38
CA PRO A 123 -25.66 -7.15 -9.43
C PRO A 123 -25.52 -7.72 -8.02
N ASP A 124 -25.42 -9.05 -7.90
CA ASP A 124 -25.30 -9.73 -6.61
C ASP A 124 -23.97 -9.37 -5.93
N PHE A 125 -22.90 -9.26 -6.73
CA PHE A 125 -21.59 -8.86 -6.25
C PHE A 125 -21.60 -7.42 -5.72
N MET A 126 -22.24 -6.47 -6.40
CA MET A 126 -22.39 -5.11 -5.90
C MET A 126 -23.26 -5.05 -4.63
N MET A 127 -24.32 -5.84 -4.56
CA MET A 127 -25.13 -5.96 -3.35
C MET A 127 -24.33 -6.52 -2.18
N LEU A 128 -23.51 -7.55 -2.41
CA LEU A 128 -22.60 -8.12 -1.41
C LEU A 128 -21.59 -7.09 -0.90
N LEU A 129 -21.14 -6.18 -1.76
CA LEU A 129 -20.21 -5.09 -1.40
C LEU A 129 -20.91 -3.91 -0.71
N GLY A 130 -22.21 -3.99 -0.45
CA GLY A 130 -22.97 -3.01 0.33
C GLY A 130 -23.80 -2.03 -0.51
N SER A 131 -24.13 -2.34 -1.77
CA SER A 131 -25.05 -1.54 -2.57
C SER A 131 -26.46 -1.62 -2.03
N THR A 132 -27.27 -0.60 -2.33
CA THR A 132 -28.74 -0.61 -2.17
C THR A 132 -29.39 -0.64 -3.54
N GLU A 133 -30.71 -0.91 -3.60
CA GLU A 133 -31.44 -0.94 -4.88
C GLU A 133 -31.30 0.37 -5.67
N THR A 134 -31.25 1.51 -4.99
CA THR A 134 -31.10 2.83 -5.62
C THR A 134 -29.67 3.12 -6.10
N ILE A 135 -28.66 2.54 -5.44
CA ILE A 135 -27.24 2.70 -5.77
C ILE A 135 -26.82 1.69 -6.85
N LEU A 136 -27.46 0.53 -6.89
CA LEU A 136 -27.09 -0.61 -7.72
C LEU A 136 -26.85 -0.28 -9.22
N PRO A 137 -27.72 0.47 -9.91
CA PRO A 137 -27.49 0.82 -11.31
C PRO A 137 -26.18 1.60 -11.51
N HIS A 138 -25.91 2.57 -10.63
CA HIS A 138 -24.69 3.37 -10.66
C HIS A 138 -23.45 2.54 -10.32
N ALA A 139 -23.53 1.67 -9.30
CA ALA A 139 -22.45 0.79 -8.91
C ALA A 139 -22.11 -0.22 -10.02
N CYS A 140 -23.11 -0.83 -10.67
CA CYS A 140 -22.89 -1.75 -11.78
C CYS A 140 -22.29 -1.04 -13.01
N ALA A 141 -22.76 0.17 -13.34
CA ALA A 141 -22.22 0.95 -14.45
C ALA A 141 -20.75 1.33 -14.23
N TYR A 142 -20.41 1.70 -12.99
CA TYR A 142 -19.04 2.06 -12.61
C TYR A 142 -18.12 0.82 -12.50
N ALA A 143 -18.58 -0.27 -11.90
CA ALA A 143 -17.76 -1.47 -11.68
C ALA A 143 -17.47 -2.27 -12.94
N ARG A 144 -18.38 -2.27 -13.93
CA ARG A 144 -18.23 -3.09 -15.16
C ARG A 144 -16.92 -2.83 -15.93
N PRO A 145 -16.55 -1.58 -16.27
CA PRO A 145 -15.26 -1.32 -16.92
C PRO A 145 -14.07 -1.69 -16.05
N ILE A 146 -14.15 -1.49 -14.74
CA ILE A 146 -13.08 -1.82 -13.78
C ILE A 146 -12.85 -3.34 -13.73
N LEU A 147 -13.92 -4.13 -13.68
CA LEU A 147 -13.83 -5.59 -13.71
C LEU A 147 -13.19 -6.09 -15.02
N LEU A 148 -13.54 -5.50 -16.16
CA LEU A 148 -12.89 -5.82 -17.44
C LEU A 148 -11.39 -5.52 -17.41
N ALA A 149 -10.97 -4.44 -16.76
CA ALA A 149 -9.57 -4.05 -16.62
C ALA A 149 -8.86 -4.75 -15.45
N ALA A 150 -9.55 -5.47 -14.56
CA ALA A 150 -8.98 -6.07 -13.37
C ALA A 150 -7.74 -6.96 -13.62
N PRO A 151 -7.66 -7.77 -14.70
CA PRO A 151 -6.44 -8.53 -15.01
C PRO A 151 -5.22 -7.63 -15.22
N LEU A 152 -5.40 -6.52 -15.91
CA LEU A 152 -4.34 -5.55 -16.19
C LEU A 152 -3.98 -4.75 -14.94
N MET A 153 -4.98 -4.39 -14.13
CA MET A 153 -4.79 -3.63 -12.89
C MET A 153 -3.97 -4.42 -11.86
N ILE A 154 -4.34 -5.68 -11.59
CA ILE A 154 -3.62 -6.54 -10.65
C ILE A 154 -2.19 -6.78 -11.15
N SER A 155 -2.02 -7.08 -12.43
CA SER A 155 -0.70 -7.28 -13.05
C SER A 155 0.15 -6.02 -13.04
N SER A 156 -0.44 -4.84 -13.24
CA SER A 156 0.23 -3.54 -13.14
C SER A 156 0.80 -3.30 -11.73
N LEU A 157 0.02 -3.61 -10.69
CA LEU A 157 0.48 -3.52 -9.30
C LEU A 157 1.65 -4.47 -9.01
N VAL A 158 1.61 -5.69 -9.56
CA VAL A 158 2.73 -6.65 -9.45
C VAL A 158 3.97 -6.11 -10.15
N MET A 159 3.86 -5.64 -11.40
CA MET A 159 4.98 -5.05 -12.13
C MET A 159 5.59 -3.83 -11.42
N ASN A 160 4.74 -2.96 -10.90
CA ASN A 160 5.17 -1.80 -10.13
C ASN A 160 5.98 -2.21 -8.89
N ASN A 161 5.50 -3.21 -8.15
CA ASN A 161 6.20 -3.74 -6.99
C ASN A 161 7.55 -4.38 -7.38
N ILE A 162 7.59 -5.22 -8.42
CA ILE A 162 8.82 -5.85 -8.89
C ILE A 162 9.88 -4.78 -9.24
N LEU A 163 9.50 -3.73 -9.98
CA LEU A 163 10.39 -2.60 -10.30
C LEU A 163 10.96 -1.94 -9.05
N ARG A 164 10.13 -1.70 -8.03
CA ARG A 164 10.60 -1.14 -6.77
C ARG A 164 11.58 -2.05 -6.05
N TYR A 165 11.26 -3.34 -5.96
CA TYR A 165 12.13 -4.33 -5.31
C TYR A 165 13.43 -4.61 -6.07
N GLU A 166 13.47 -4.34 -7.36
CA GLU A 166 14.70 -4.26 -8.13
C GLU A 166 15.47 -2.95 -7.91
N GLY A 167 15.00 -2.04 -7.05
CA GLY A 167 15.64 -0.74 -6.81
C GLY A 167 15.46 0.28 -7.94
N LYS A 168 14.40 0.12 -8.75
CA LYS A 168 14.03 0.98 -9.89
C LYS A 168 12.75 1.76 -9.63
N ALA A 169 12.64 2.35 -8.43
CA ALA A 169 11.45 3.06 -7.98
C ALA A 169 11.02 4.20 -8.92
N ASN A 170 11.97 4.87 -9.59
CA ASN A 170 11.65 5.91 -10.58
C ASN A 170 10.85 5.36 -11.77
N LEU A 171 11.18 4.16 -12.24
CA LEU A 171 10.43 3.52 -13.34
C LEU A 171 9.03 3.10 -12.88
N ALA A 172 8.92 2.56 -11.66
CA ALA A 172 7.64 2.23 -11.05
C ALA A 172 6.75 3.48 -10.90
N MET A 173 7.34 4.60 -10.47
CA MET A 173 6.66 5.88 -10.34
C MET A 173 6.06 6.37 -11.68
N ILE A 174 6.80 6.29 -12.78
CA ILE A 174 6.32 6.76 -14.09
C ILE A 174 5.01 6.09 -14.47
N GLY A 175 4.92 4.76 -14.35
CA GLY A 175 3.68 4.05 -14.67
C GLY A 175 2.50 4.48 -13.79
N LEU A 176 2.71 4.54 -12.47
CA LEU A 176 1.65 4.82 -11.51
C LEU A 176 1.19 6.29 -11.56
N VAL A 177 2.16 7.23 -11.65
CA VAL A 177 1.86 8.66 -11.74
C VAL A 177 1.14 8.98 -13.04
N THR A 178 1.58 8.42 -14.17
CA THR A 178 0.89 8.62 -15.46
C THR A 178 -0.54 8.11 -15.39
N GLY A 179 -0.77 6.92 -14.83
CA GLY A 179 -2.12 6.39 -14.63
C GLY A 179 -3.00 7.30 -13.77
N GLY A 180 -2.46 7.78 -12.63
CA GLY A 180 -3.20 8.68 -11.74
C GLY A 180 -3.53 10.03 -12.36
N LEU A 181 -2.58 10.67 -13.05
CA LEU A 181 -2.81 11.95 -13.73
C LEU A 181 -3.79 11.82 -14.89
N LEU A 182 -3.69 10.72 -15.66
CA LEU A 182 -4.66 10.46 -16.74
C LEU A 182 -6.06 10.23 -16.17
N ASN A 183 -6.22 9.53 -15.06
CA ASN A 183 -7.51 9.33 -14.43
C ASN A 183 -8.17 10.68 -14.07
N ILE A 184 -7.44 11.58 -13.39
CA ILE A 184 -7.94 12.92 -13.04
C ILE A 184 -8.39 13.71 -14.28
N ALA A 185 -7.67 13.59 -15.40
CA ALA A 185 -8.02 14.29 -16.64
C ALA A 185 -9.19 13.64 -17.39
N LEU A 186 -9.27 12.31 -17.36
CA LEU A 186 -10.29 11.55 -18.10
C LEU A 186 -11.64 11.49 -17.36
N ASP A 187 -11.67 11.59 -16.03
CA ASP A 187 -12.90 11.59 -15.26
C ASP A 187 -13.88 12.68 -15.73
N PRO A 188 -13.54 14.00 -15.72
CA PRO A 188 -14.48 15.02 -16.19
C PRO A 188 -14.81 14.89 -17.67
N LEU A 189 -13.88 14.41 -18.50
CA LEU A 189 -14.11 14.20 -19.92
C LEU A 189 -15.18 13.12 -20.17
N PHE A 190 -15.04 11.94 -19.58
CA PHE A 190 -15.99 10.84 -19.79
C PHE A 190 -17.30 11.06 -19.02
N MET A 191 -17.24 11.59 -17.81
CA MET A 191 -18.42 11.76 -16.97
C MET A 191 -19.34 12.89 -17.45
N PHE A 192 -18.77 14.05 -17.77
CA PHE A 192 -19.54 15.27 -18.05
C PHE A 192 -19.54 15.64 -19.52
N ALA A 193 -18.37 15.71 -20.19
CA ALA A 193 -18.30 16.11 -21.59
C ALA A 193 -18.94 15.09 -22.52
N LEU A 194 -18.74 13.78 -22.27
CA LEU A 194 -19.39 12.70 -23.01
C LEU A 194 -20.71 12.22 -22.39
N GLY A 195 -21.11 12.75 -21.24
CA GLY A 195 -22.39 12.47 -20.61
C GLY A 195 -22.57 11.02 -20.10
N LEU A 196 -21.47 10.28 -19.88
CA LEU A 196 -21.53 8.86 -19.47
C LEU A 196 -21.77 8.66 -17.97
N GLY A 197 -21.80 9.73 -17.18
CA GLY A 197 -22.07 9.66 -15.74
C GLY A 197 -21.10 8.72 -14.99
N THR A 198 -21.62 7.85 -14.14
CA THR A 198 -20.80 6.90 -13.34
C THR A 198 -20.09 5.85 -14.19
N ALA A 199 -20.66 5.47 -15.35
CA ALA A 199 -19.96 4.61 -16.32
C ALA A 199 -18.69 5.30 -16.85
N GLY A 200 -18.75 6.62 -17.05
CA GLY A 200 -17.60 7.43 -17.47
C GLY A 200 -16.43 7.37 -16.47
N ALA A 201 -16.70 7.46 -15.17
CA ALA A 201 -15.69 7.28 -14.13
C ALA A 201 -15.04 5.88 -14.19
N GLY A 202 -15.83 4.83 -14.37
CA GLY A 202 -15.32 3.47 -14.53
C GLY A 202 -14.45 3.30 -15.78
N ILE A 203 -14.86 3.89 -16.91
CA ILE A 203 -14.09 3.86 -18.15
C ILE A 203 -12.77 4.65 -18.00
N ALA A 204 -12.81 5.83 -17.37
CA ALA A 204 -11.63 6.64 -17.13
C ALA A 204 -10.60 5.87 -16.27
N THR A 205 -11.06 5.23 -15.20
CA THR A 205 -10.22 4.39 -14.34
C THR A 205 -9.66 3.20 -15.12
N ALA A 206 -10.48 2.45 -15.83
CA ALA A 206 -10.06 1.29 -16.61
C ALA A 206 -9.03 1.67 -17.70
N LEU A 207 -9.26 2.75 -18.41
CA LEU A 207 -8.36 3.21 -19.48
C LEU A 207 -7.03 3.71 -18.91
N SER A 208 -7.05 4.56 -17.90
CA SER A 208 -5.83 5.09 -17.26
C SER A 208 -4.96 3.97 -16.67
N GLN A 209 -5.57 2.96 -16.03
CA GLN A 209 -4.85 1.81 -15.50
C GLN A 209 -4.34 0.88 -16.61
N THR A 210 -5.06 0.74 -17.71
CA THR A 210 -4.60 0.00 -18.91
C THR A 210 -3.38 0.67 -19.54
N ILE A 211 -3.37 2.01 -19.63
CA ILE A 211 -2.21 2.76 -20.13
C ILE A 211 -1.02 2.61 -19.16
N SER A 212 -1.26 2.70 -17.84
CA SER A 212 -0.23 2.44 -16.83
C SER A 212 0.37 1.04 -16.99
N PHE A 213 -0.46 0.02 -17.16
CA PHE A 213 -0.03 -1.35 -17.44
C PHE A 213 0.85 -1.42 -18.70
N GLY A 214 0.42 -0.79 -19.80
CA GLY A 214 1.17 -0.76 -21.05
C GLY A 214 2.55 -0.11 -20.91
N ILE A 215 2.66 1.00 -20.16
CA ILE A 215 3.92 1.68 -19.87
C ILE A 215 4.86 0.75 -19.07
N LEU A 216 4.36 0.11 -18.01
CA LEU A 216 5.15 -0.80 -17.19
C LEU A 216 5.58 -2.03 -18.01
N LEU A 217 4.67 -2.64 -18.76
CA LEU A 217 4.98 -3.80 -19.60
C LEU A 217 6.04 -3.45 -20.66
N TYR A 218 5.95 -2.28 -21.28
CA TYR A 218 6.96 -1.79 -22.20
C TYR A 218 8.36 -1.71 -21.57
N MET A 219 8.44 -1.29 -20.30
CA MET A 219 9.71 -1.24 -19.58
C MET A 219 10.31 -2.64 -19.35
N PHE A 220 9.48 -3.65 -19.07
CA PHE A 220 9.92 -5.05 -18.95
C PHE A 220 10.36 -5.60 -20.31
N LEU A 221 9.58 -5.41 -21.37
CA LEU A 221 9.90 -5.91 -22.70
C LEU A 221 11.16 -5.27 -23.29
N ARG A 222 11.42 -3.98 -23.02
CA ARG A 222 12.67 -3.30 -23.39
C ARG A 222 13.88 -3.70 -22.53
N GLY A 223 13.69 -4.66 -21.61
CA GLY A 223 14.75 -5.16 -20.77
C GLY A 223 15.33 -4.11 -19.82
N LYS A 224 14.53 -3.13 -19.36
CA LYS A 224 14.96 -2.18 -18.31
C LYS A 224 15.01 -2.82 -16.92
N THR A 225 14.56 -4.07 -16.81
CA THR A 225 14.53 -4.88 -15.57
C THR A 225 15.60 -5.96 -15.62
N VAL A 226 15.96 -6.50 -14.45
CA VAL A 226 16.85 -7.67 -14.35
C VAL A 226 16.04 -8.94 -14.53
N SER A 227 14.89 -9.05 -13.83
CA SER A 227 13.95 -10.14 -14.02
C SER A 227 13.14 -9.96 -15.32
N GLN A 228 12.75 -11.07 -15.92
CA GLN A 228 11.99 -11.11 -17.18
C GLN A 228 10.69 -11.89 -16.98
N PHE A 229 9.71 -11.64 -17.86
CA PHE A 229 8.49 -12.45 -17.89
C PHE A 229 8.61 -13.50 -19.00
N ARG A 230 8.66 -14.77 -18.60
CA ARG A 230 8.69 -15.91 -19.50
C ARG A 230 7.68 -16.95 -19.04
N LEU A 231 6.76 -17.32 -19.90
CA LEU A 231 5.75 -18.34 -19.56
C LEU A 231 6.40 -19.69 -19.20
N SER A 232 7.50 -20.04 -19.84
CA SER A 232 8.29 -21.23 -19.56
C SER A 232 8.98 -21.21 -18.20
N ALA A 233 9.12 -20.03 -17.57
CA ALA A 233 9.75 -19.86 -16.27
C ALA A 233 8.72 -19.85 -15.12
N VAL A 234 7.43 -19.98 -15.40
CA VAL A 234 6.42 -20.11 -14.34
C VAL A 234 6.66 -21.36 -13.54
N THR A 235 6.69 -21.23 -12.21
CA THR A 235 6.94 -22.39 -11.33
C THR A 235 5.81 -23.41 -11.40
N ARG A 236 6.20 -24.67 -11.33
CA ARG A 236 5.27 -25.81 -11.17
C ARG A 236 5.27 -26.32 -9.73
N GLU A 237 6.12 -25.76 -8.86
CA GLU A 237 6.24 -26.18 -7.48
C GLU A 237 5.26 -25.43 -6.57
N PRO A 238 4.31 -26.11 -5.92
CA PRO A 238 3.35 -25.48 -5.01
C PRO A 238 4.03 -24.72 -3.86
N ARG A 239 5.22 -25.17 -3.42
CA ARG A 239 5.98 -24.53 -2.35
C ARG A 239 6.41 -23.10 -2.72
N GLU A 240 6.85 -22.86 -3.94
CA GLU A 240 7.26 -21.54 -4.39
C GLU A 240 6.07 -20.60 -4.50
N PHE A 241 4.94 -21.10 -4.99
CA PHE A 241 3.69 -20.34 -5.01
C PHE A 241 3.23 -19.97 -3.59
N LEU A 242 3.27 -20.92 -2.65
CA LEU A 242 2.95 -20.65 -1.24
C LEU A 242 3.92 -19.65 -0.61
N GLN A 243 5.20 -19.62 -1.00
CA GLN A 243 6.14 -18.60 -0.56
C GLN A 243 5.75 -17.20 -1.01
N ILE A 244 5.25 -17.04 -2.23
CA ILE A 244 4.73 -15.75 -2.73
C ILE A 244 3.53 -15.32 -1.88
N LEU A 245 2.56 -16.20 -1.67
CA LEU A 245 1.37 -15.90 -0.87
C LEU A 245 1.74 -15.56 0.57
N ALA A 246 2.59 -16.36 1.21
CA ALA A 246 3.04 -16.12 2.58
C ALA A 246 3.82 -14.80 2.71
N GLY A 247 4.70 -14.49 1.76
CA GLY A 247 5.43 -13.21 1.73
C GLY A 247 4.52 -12.00 1.53
N GLY A 248 3.39 -12.19 0.85
CA GLY A 248 2.38 -11.15 0.59
C GLY A 248 1.27 -11.06 1.64
N ALA A 249 1.09 -12.10 2.46
CA ALA A 249 0.04 -12.15 3.50
C ALA A 249 0.01 -10.92 4.43
N PRO A 250 1.16 -10.33 4.85
CA PRO A 250 1.15 -9.10 5.63
C PRO A 250 0.45 -7.95 4.92
N SER A 251 0.66 -7.81 3.62
CA SER A 251 0.07 -6.73 2.82
C SER A 251 -1.41 -6.95 2.57
N PHE A 252 -1.80 -8.19 2.30
CA PHE A 252 -3.20 -8.60 2.15
C PHE A 252 -3.98 -8.38 3.44
N GLY A 253 -3.46 -8.86 4.57
CA GLY A 253 -4.08 -8.69 5.89
C GLY A 253 -4.23 -7.22 6.28
N ARG A 254 -3.19 -6.42 6.07
CA ARG A 254 -3.23 -4.97 6.32
C ARG A 254 -4.32 -4.29 5.50
N GLN A 255 -4.41 -4.58 4.21
CA GLN A 255 -5.40 -3.95 3.32
C GLN A 255 -6.84 -4.34 3.70
N GLY A 256 -7.09 -5.63 3.91
CA GLY A 256 -8.40 -6.12 4.30
C GLY A 256 -8.85 -5.59 5.67
N LEU A 257 -7.98 -5.63 6.66
CA LEU A 257 -8.28 -5.13 8.01
C LEU A 257 -8.45 -3.61 8.05
N ASN A 258 -7.73 -2.84 7.22
CA ASN A 258 -7.96 -1.40 7.10
C ASN A 258 -9.38 -1.11 6.58
N SER A 259 -9.87 -1.87 5.60
CA SER A 259 -11.22 -1.71 5.07
C SER A 259 -12.28 -2.05 6.12
N ILE A 260 -12.10 -3.16 6.85
CA ILE A 260 -12.99 -3.56 7.95
C ILE A 260 -12.96 -2.53 9.09
N GLY A 261 -11.76 -2.05 9.47
CA GLY A 261 -11.60 -1.05 10.50
C GLY A 261 -12.31 0.27 10.18
N GLY A 262 -12.18 0.75 8.93
CA GLY A 262 -12.88 1.95 8.45
C GLY A 262 -14.40 1.79 8.50
N MET A 263 -14.92 0.63 8.10
CA MET A 263 -16.35 0.33 8.18
C MET A 263 -16.85 0.34 9.64
N LEU A 264 -16.13 -0.32 10.54
CA LEU A 264 -16.48 -0.35 11.98
C LEU A 264 -16.42 1.04 12.62
N LEU A 265 -15.44 1.86 12.24
CA LEU A 265 -15.34 3.24 12.69
C LEU A 265 -16.58 4.05 12.30
N ASN A 266 -17.00 3.94 11.03
CA ASN A 266 -18.19 4.64 10.54
C ASN A 266 -19.47 4.15 11.24
N ILE A 267 -19.60 2.84 11.47
CA ILE A 267 -20.75 2.27 12.21
C ILE A 267 -20.78 2.81 13.64
N ALA A 268 -19.63 2.84 14.34
CA ALA A 268 -19.56 3.37 15.70
C ALA A 268 -19.85 4.88 15.75
N ALA A 269 -19.30 5.67 14.83
CA ALA A 269 -19.52 7.11 14.75
C ALA A 269 -21.00 7.46 14.44
N ARG A 270 -21.69 6.64 13.64
CA ARG A 270 -23.11 6.84 13.28
C ARG A 270 -24.03 6.95 14.49
N SER A 271 -23.72 6.25 15.59
CA SER A 271 -24.50 6.30 16.82
C SER A 271 -24.48 7.68 17.50
N TYR A 272 -23.57 8.57 17.10
CA TYR A 272 -23.38 9.93 17.64
C TYR A 272 -23.76 11.03 16.64
N GLY A 273 -24.44 10.66 15.55
CA GLY A 273 -24.97 11.60 14.56
C GLY A 273 -24.06 11.82 13.35
N ASP A 274 -24.59 12.54 12.38
CA ASP A 274 -23.94 12.77 11.09
C ASP A 274 -22.66 13.60 11.20
N ALA A 275 -22.62 14.54 12.14
CA ALA A 275 -21.44 15.37 12.42
C ALA A 275 -20.25 14.48 12.89
N ALA A 276 -20.52 13.44 13.69
CA ALA A 276 -19.49 12.52 14.15
C ALA A 276 -18.94 11.66 12.98
N VAL A 277 -19.81 11.16 12.12
CA VAL A 277 -19.39 10.40 10.93
C VAL A 277 -18.56 11.27 9.99
N ALA A 278 -19.02 12.51 9.73
CA ALA A 278 -18.31 13.45 8.87
C ALA A 278 -16.95 13.83 9.47
N GLY A 279 -16.90 14.16 10.76
CA GLY A 279 -15.67 14.53 11.46
C GLY A 279 -14.64 13.40 11.45
N MET A 280 -15.01 12.20 11.81
CA MET A 280 -14.10 11.03 11.81
C MET A 280 -13.65 10.66 10.39
N SER A 281 -14.50 10.83 9.38
CA SER A 281 -14.13 10.61 7.98
C SER A 281 -13.09 11.62 7.50
N ILE A 282 -13.24 12.91 7.86
CA ILE A 282 -12.27 13.96 7.54
C ILE A 282 -10.92 13.65 8.19
N VAL A 283 -10.91 13.33 9.48
CA VAL A 283 -9.70 12.97 10.22
C VAL A 283 -9.01 11.77 9.55
N SER A 284 -9.76 10.73 9.23
CA SER A 284 -9.22 9.54 8.56
C SER A 284 -8.58 9.87 7.21
N ARG A 285 -9.17 10.76 6.41
CA ARG A 285 -8.63 11.20 5.12
C ARG A 285 -7.33 11.98 5.29
N ILE A 286 -7.27 12.93 6.22
CA ILE A 286 -6.06 13.70 6.50
C ILE A 286 -4.92 12.75 6.91
N PHE A 287 -5.19 11.83 7.85
CA PHE A 287 -4.18 10.87 8.30
C PHE A 287 -3.78 9.85 7.22
N MET A 288 -4.65 9.53 6.26
CA MET A 288 -4.28 8.72 5.09
C MET A 288 -3.15 9.39 4.27
N PHE A 289 -3.21 10.72 4.07
CA PHE A 289 -2.12 11.47 3.42
C PHE A 289 -0.83 11.44 4.26
N ILE A 290 -0.93 11.70 5.56
CA ILE A 290 0.21 11.67 6.48
C ILE A 290 0.87 10.29 6.51
N LEU A 291 0.08 9.23 6.62
CA LEU A 291 0.55 7.84 6.63
C LEU A 291 1.13 7.40 5.29
N SER A 292 0.66 7.95 4.15
CA SER A 292 1.24 7.68 2.84
C SER A 292 2.73 8.04 2.78
N VAL A 293 3.14 9.09 3.49
CA VAL A 293 4.57 9.47 3.61
C VAL A 293 5.34 8.41 4.40
N ALA A 294 4.85 8.01 5.57
CA ALA A 294 5.49 6.99 6.40
C ALA A 294 5.61 5.64 5.67
N ILE A 295 4.53 5.22 5.02
CA ILE A 295 4.50 3.99 4.22
C ILE A 295 5.46 4.10 3.03
N GLY A 296 5.52 5.24 2.37
CA GLY A 296 6.44 5.48 1.24
C GLY A 296 7.92 5.37 1.65
N VAL A 297 8.30 5.92 2.80
CA VAL A 297 9.65 5.74 3.35
C VAL A 297 9.92 4.28 3.69
N GLY A 298 8.96 3.59 4.32
CA GLY A 298 9.07 2.17 4.61
C GLY A 298 9.17 1.28 3.35
N GLN A 299 8.45 1.63 2.30
CA GLN A 299 8.55 0.95 1.00
C GLN A 299 9.90 1.21 0.30
N GLY A 300 10.56 2.34 0.59
CA GLY A 300 11.95 2.59 0.17
C GLY A 300 12.95 1.70 0.90
N LEU A 301 12.69 1.36 2.17
CA LEU A 301 13.49 0.41 2.94
C LEU A 301 13.41 -1.01 2.36
N GLN A 302 12.23 -1.47 1.94
CA GLN A 302 11.98 -2.87 1.59
C GLN A 302 12.97 -3.45 0.56
N PRO A 303 13.21 -2.83 -0.61
CA PRO A 303 14.20 -3.34 -1.56
C PRO A 303 15.62 -3.35 -1.00
N VAL A 304 16.00 -2.34 -0.21
CA VAL A 304 17.35 -2.26 0.39
C VAL A 304 17.55 -3.37 1.41
N ALA A 305 16.57 -3.58 2.30
CA ALA A 305 16.62 -4.62 3.31
C ALA A 305 16.60 -6.02 2.69
N SER A 306 15.71 -6.28 1.72
CA SER A 306 15.59 -7.58 1.06
C SER A 306 16.87 -7.93 0.30
N PHE A 307 17.40 -6.98 -0.48
CA PHE A 307 18.60 -7.21 -1.30
C PHE A 307 19.84 -7.47 -0.45
N ASN A 308 20.09 -6.61 0.52
CA ASN A 308 21.27 -6.73 1.39
C ASN A 308 21.17 -7.95 2.32
N TYR A 309 19.94 -8.36 2.71
CA TYR A 309 19.75 -9.61 3.43
C TYR A 309 20.10 -10.84 2.57
N GLY A 310 19.68 -10.84 1.29
CA GLY A 310 20.08 -11.85 0.31
C GLY A 310 21.59 -11.90 0.03
N ALA A 311 22.23 -10.73 0.01
CA ALA A 311 23.68 -10.57 -0.15
C ALA A 311 24.48 -10.84 1.14
N ARG A 312 23.83 -11.26 2.23
CA ARG A 312 24.43 -11.49 3.58
C ARG A 312 25.12 -10.24 4.20
N LYS A 313 24.81 -9.03 3.70
CA LYS A 313 25.32 -7.77 4.25
C LYS A 313 24.43 -7.27 5.39
N TYR A 314 24.42 -7.97 6.52
CA TYR A 314 23.47 -7.77 7.62
C TYR A 314 23.64 -6.40 8.31
N HIS A 315 24.86 -5.88 8.40
CA HIS A 315 25.10 -4.53 8.91
C HIS A 315 24.36 -3.46 8.12
N ARG A 316 24.29 -3.61 6.77
CA ARG A 316 23.55 -2.67 5.91
C ARG A 316 22.04 -2.76 6.11
N VAL A 317 21.50 -3.96 6.35
CA VAL A 317 20.09 -4.12 6.70
C VAL A 317 19.76 -3.40 8.00
N ARG A 318 20.61 -3.54 9.03
CA ARG A 318 20.49 -2.84 10.32
C ARG A 318 20.57 -1.33 10.15
N GLN A 319 21.58 -0.84 9.42
CA GLN A 319 21.74 0.60 9.13
C GLN A 319 20.52 1.16 8.37
N ALA A 320 20.02 0.41 7.38
CA ALA A 320 18.85 0.80 6.61
C ALA A 320 17.59 0.92 7.48
N ALA A 321 17.33 -0.03 8.37
CA ALA A 321 16.20 0.00 9.29
C ALA A 321 16.29 1.20 10.26
N ILE A 322 17.47 1.43 10.87
CA ILE A 322 17.69 2.55 11.78
C ILE A 322 17.58 3.91 11.06
N PHE A 323 18.16 4.03 9.86
CA PHE A 323 18.05 5.27 9.09
C PHE A 323 16.60 5.55 8.71
N THR A 324 15.88 4.53 8.22
CA THR A 324 14.47 4.67 7.85
C THR A 324 13.59 5.08 9.04
N LEU A 325 13.85 4.50 10.22
CA LEU A 325 13.16 4.87 11.47
C LEU A 325 13.35 6.36 11.79
N LYS A 326 14.61 6.82 11.75
CA LYS A 326 14.93 8.24 12.01
C LYS A 326 14.34 9.17 10.95
N ALA A 327 14.47 8.83 9.67
CA ALA A 327 13.96 9.63 8.57
C ALA A 327 12.43 9.74 8.60
N ALA A 328 11.73 8.61 8.81
CA ALA A 328 10.28 8.60 8.92
C ALA A 328 9.80 9.40 10.14
N PHE A 329 10.48 9.28 11.30
CA PHE A 329 10.16 10.05 12.49
C PHE A 329 10.31 11.57 12.25
N VAL A 330 11.44 12.01 11.70
CA VAL A 330 11.68 13.43 11.42
C VAL A 330 10.65 13.97 10.42
N LEU A 331 10.38 13.24 9.33
CA LEU A 331 9.38 13.65 8.35
C LEU A 331 7.98 13.77 8.96
N LEU A 332 7.58 12.81 9.79
CA LEU A 332 6.27 12.87 10.47
C LEU A 332 6.19 14.00 11.49
N VAL A 333 7.25 14.25 12.26
CA VAL A 333 7.29 15.38 13.20
C VAL A 333 7.10 16.71 12.46
N VAL A 334 7.82 16.92 11.35
CA VAL A 334 7.67 18.14 10.55
C VAL A 334 6.25 18.25 9.96
N LEU A 335 5.74 17.16 9.41
CA LEU A 335 4.42 17.15 8.78
C LEU A 335 3.30 17.40 9.80
N ILE A 336 3.40 16.78 10.97
CA ILE A 336 2.44 16.96 12.08
C ILE A 336 2.54 18.38 12.63
N ALA A 337 3.74 18.95 12.79
CA ALA A 337 3.89 20.32 13.25
C ALA A 337 3.19 21.31 12.31
N VAL A 338 3.33 21.13 10.99
CA VAL A 338 2.63 21.94 9.97
C VAL A 338 1.11 21.75 10.07
N CYS A 339 0.64 20.51 10.16
CA CYS A 339 -0.79 20.19 10.27
C CYS A 339 -1.40 20.69 11.58
N TRP A 340 -0.68 20.58 12.69
CA TRP A 340 -1.11 21.05 14.01
C TRP A 340 -1.28 22.57 14.05
N TRP A 341 -0.35 23.29 13.42
CA TRP A 341 -0.44 24.75 13.35
C TRP A 341 -1.64 25.26 12.55
N ASN A 342 -2.17 24.43 11.67
CA ASN A 342 -3.29 24.74 10.79
C ASN A 342 -4.47 23.78 10.98
N ASP A 343 -4.63 23.18 12.15
CA ASP A 343 -5.56 22.05 12.38
C ASP A 343 -7.02 22.42 12.05
N GLU A 344 -7.51 23.54 12.56
CA GLU A 344 -8.87 24.00 12.31
C GLU A 344 -9.10 24.40 10.84
N ALA A 345 -8.15 25.11 10.24
CA ALA A 345 -8.21 25.50 8.83
C ALA A 345 -8.20 24.26 7.91
N LEU A 346 -7.41 23.25 8.27
CA LEU A 346 -7.33 22.00 7.52
C LEU A 346 -8.65 21.21 7.57
N ILE A 347 -9.32 21.17 8.72
CA ILE A 347 -10.62 20.52 8.86
C ILE A 347 -11.69 21.29 8.08
N ARG A 348 -11.73 22.62 8.21
CA ARG A 348 -12.70 23.49 7.51
C ARG A 348 -12.54 23.45 6.00
N LEU A 349 -11.34 23.18 5.49
CA LEU A 349 -11.09 22.99 4.06
C LEU A 349 -11.94 21.85 3.48
N PHE A 350 -12.21 20.80 4.27
CA PHE A 350 -13.07 19.68 3.86
C PHE A 350 -14.56 20.00 4.09
N ARG A 351 -14.88 20.62 5.22
CA ARG A 351 -16.24 21.02 5.57
C ARG A 351 -16.22 22.17 6.59
N ASP A 352 -16.77 23.29 6.20
CA ASP A 352 -16.93 24.46 7.08
C ASP A 352 -18.26 24.33 7.84
N ASP A 353 -18.24 23.54 8.92
CA ASP A 353 -19.36 23.24 9.78
C ASP A 353 -18.88 23.19 11.24
N PRO A 354 -19.40 24.04 12.15
CA PRO A 354 -18.96 24.08 13.55
C PRO A 354 -19.16 22.75 14.29
N GLU A 355 -20.26 22.01 14.03
CA GLU A 355 -20.53 20.75 14.71
C GLU A 355 -19.52 19.67 14.26
N VAL A 356 -19.21 19.63 12.97
CA VAL A 356 -18.20 18.72 12.42
C VAL A 356 -16.80 19.06 12.97
N THR A 357 -16.47 20.35 13.05
CA THR A 357 -15.19 20.83 13.58
C THR A 357 -15.04 20.46 15.07
N ALA A 358 -16.12 20.58 15.85
CA ALA A 358 -16.11 20.24 17.27
C ALA A 358 -15.76 18.77 17.55
N VAL A 359 -16.14 17.85 16.65
CA VAL A 359 -15.78 16.42 16.74
C VAL A 359 -14.40 16.15 16.12
N ALA A 360 -14.14 16.73 14.94
CA ALA A 360 -12.92 16.41 14.20
C ALA A 360 -11.65 16.94 14.88
N LEU A 361 -11.70 18.09 15.52
CA LEU A 361 -10.53 18.75 16.09
C LEU A 361 -9.89 17.96 17.27
N PRO A 362 -10.65 17.49 18.28
CA PRO A 362 -10.09 16.62 19.33
C PRO A 362 -9.53 15.31 18.75
N ALA A 363 -10.30 14.64 17.88
CA ALA A 363 -9.89 13.37 17.26
C ALA A 363 -8.60 13.54 16.46
N PHE A 364 -8.48 14.63 15.70
CA PHE A 364 -7.28 15.00 14.95
C PHE A 364 -6.09 15.18 15.88
N ARG A 365 -6.24 15.92 16.97
CA ARG A 365 -5.15 16.17 17.93
C ARG A 365 -4.70 14.90 18.64
N TYR A 366 -5.61 14.03 19.05
CA TYR A 366 -5.25 12.73 19.62
C TYR A 366 -4.44 11.88 18.62
N GLN A 367 -4.88 11.86 17.37
CA GLN A 367 -4.21 11.09 16.34
C GLN A 367 -2.82 11.66 15.97
N CYS A 368 -2.60 12.96 16.06
CA CYS A 368 -1.30 13.59 15.85
C CYS A 368 -0.21 13.02 16.79
N PHE A 369 -0.54 12.80 18.06
CA PHE A 369 0.40 12.16 18.99
C PHE A 369 0.65 10.69 18.63
N ALA A 370 -0.40 9.97 18.28
CA ALA A 370 -0.28 8.54 18.00
C ALA A 370 0.50 8.26 16.69
N VAL A 371 0.38 9.13 15.71
CA VAL A 371 1.06 8.92 14.43
C VAL A 371 2.58 9.04 14.52
N LEU A 372 3.11 9.71 15.55
CA LEU A 372 4.55 9.74 15.84
C LEU A 372 5.11 8.37 16.22
N LEU A 373 4.27 7.42 16.59
CA LEU A 373 4.64 6.04 16.89
C LEU A 373 4.70 5.15 15.65
N GLN A 374 4.10 5.60 14.53
CA GLN A 374 4.01 4.85 13.27
C GLN A 374 5.35 4.43 12.66
N PRO A 375 6.43 5.20 12.74
CA PRO A 375 7.72 4.79 12.19
C PRO A 375 8.18 3.42 12.72
N VAL A 376 8.01 3.15 14.01
CA VAL A 376 8.39 1.86 14.62
C VAL A 376 7.52 0.74 14.07
N ILE A 377 6.21 0.95 13.99
CA ILE A 377 5.23 -0.03 13.50
C ILE A 377 5.52 -0.38 12.03
N VAL A 378 5.70 0.65 11.19
CA VAL A 378 5.95 0.49 9.76
C VAL A 378 7.30 -0.18 9.50
N VAL A 379 8.39 0.29 10.15
CA VAL A 379 9.73 -0.25 9.96
C VAL A 379 9.81 -1.69 10.46
N ALA A 380 9.22 -2.01 11.63
CA ALA A 380 9.18 -3.39 12.12
C ALA A 380 8.47 -4.32 11.13
N ASN A 381 7.24 -3.98 10.73
CA ASN A 381 6.47 -4.80 9.80
C ASN A 381 7.19 -5.00 8.46
N MET A 382 7.65 -3.91 7.84
CA MET A 382 8.28 -3.95 6.52
C MET A 382 9.65 -4.62 6.53
N THR A 383 10.42 -4.50 7.63
CA THR A 383 11.69 -5.21 7.79
C THR A 383 11.47 -6.72 7.87
N PHE A 384 10.53 -7.19 8.70
CA PHE A 384 10.23 -8.63 8.76
C PHE A 384 9.70 -9.19 7.44
N GLN A 385 8.87 -8.42 6.73
CA GLN A 385 8.41 -8.79 5.40
C GLN A 385 9.58 -8.91 4.41
N SER A 386 10.50 -7.96 4.43
CA SER A 386 11.67 -7.90 3.53
C SER A 386 12.62 -9.08 3.70
N VAL A 387 12.88 -9.49 4.95
CA VAL A 387 13.79 -10.60 5.24
C VAL A 387 13.12 -11.99 5.15
N GLY A 388 11.82 -12.03 4.81
CA GLY A 388 11.07 -13.26 4.60
C GLY A 388 10.56 -13.94 5.86
N LYS A 389 10.53 -13.25 7.02
CA LYS A 389 9.91 -13.74 8.25
C LYS A 389 8.39 -13.50 8.21
N ALA A 390 7.71 -14.17 7.26
CA ALA A 390 6.31 -13.94 6.90
C ALA A 390 5.34 -13.99 8.09
N GLY A 391 5.47 -14.97 8.98
CA GLY A 391 4.57 -15.10 10.15
C GLY A 391 4.64 -13.89 11.08
N ARG A 392 5.87 -13.40 11.40
CA ARG A 392 6.05 -12.21 12.24
C ARG A 392 5.56 -10.95 11.53
N ALA A 393 5.82 -10.82 10.23
CA ALA A 393 5.34 -9.71 9.42
C ALA A 393 3.80 -9.68 9.35
N THR A 394 3.15 -10.82 9.14
CA THR A 394 1.68 -10.94 9.11
C THR A 394 1.08 -10.59 10.46
N PHE A 395 1.64 -11.12 11.55
CA PHE A 395 1.18 -10.80 12.90
C PHE A 395 1.23 -9.28 13.14
N LEU A 396 2.38 -8.63 12.90
CA LEU A 396 2.52 -7.17 13.08
C LEU A 396 1.63 -6.35 12.16
N ALA A 397 1.42 -6.82 10.91
CA ALA A 397 0.51 -6.17 9.98
C ALA A 397 -0.95 -6.21 10.45
N CYS A 398 -1.36 -7.33 11.04
CA CYS A 398 -2.70 -7.54 11.54
C CYS A 398 -2.92 -6.93 12.95
N CYS A 399 -1.86 -6.68 13.73
CA CYS A 399 -1.98 -6.14 15.08
C CYS A 399 -2.73 -4.82 15.12
N ARG A 400 -2.35 -3.88 14.25
CA ARG A 400 -2.86 -2.51 14.29
C ARG A 400 -4.38 -2.45 14.17
N GLN A 401 -4.93 -3.01 13.11
CA GLN A 401 -6.37 -2.95 12.83
C GLN A 401 -7.12 -4.17 13.38
N GLY A 402 -6.53 -5.36 13.33
CA GLY A 402 -7.21 -6.59 13.74
C GLY A 402 -7.20 -6.78 15.26
N VAL A 403 -6.01 -6.89 15.85
CA VAL A 403 -5.87 -7.28 17.26
C VAL A 403 -6.14 -6.10 18.20
N CYS A 404 -5.70 -4.88 17.83
CA CYS A 404 -5.82 -3.71 18.71
C CYS A 404 -7.09 -2.91 18.39
N PHE A 405 -7.28 -2.45 17.16
CA PHE A 405 -8.36 -1.52 16.84
C PHE A 405 -9.76 -2.15 16.92
N ILE A 406 -9.97 -3.35 16.34
CA ILE A 406 -11.32 -3.97 16.33
C ILE A 406 -11.87 -4.18 17.73
N PRO A 407 -11.15 -4.73 18.73
CA PRO A 407 -11.67 -4.83 20.09
C PRO A 407 -11.95 -3.46 20.72
N LEU A 408 -11.07 -2.48 20.49
CA LEU A 408 -11.23 -1.14 21.04
C LEU A 408 -12.48 -0.44 20.51
N ILE A 409 -12.76 -0.49 19.21
CA ILE A 409 -13.93 0.17 18.62
C ILE A 409 -15.24 -0.47 19.05
N LEU A 410 -15.24 -1.73 19.50
CA LEU A 410 -16.40 -2.40 20.05
C LEU A 410 -16.65 -2.07 21.54
N VAL A 411 -15.60 -1.74 22.29
CA VAL A 411 -15.66 -1.53 23.75
C VAL A 411 -15.64 -0.03 24.13
N LEU A 412 -14.66 0.74 23.63
CA LEU A 412 -14.47 2.14 24.06
C LEU A 412 -15.68 3.04 23.83
N PRO A 413 -16.39 2.98 22.71
CA PRO A 413 -17.58 3.82 22.52
C PRO A 413 -18.69 3.56 23.53
N ARG A 414 -18.79 2.32 24.06
CA ARG A 414 -19.77 1.97 25.10
C ARG A 414 -19.42 2.53 26.46
N VAL A 415 -18.12 2.76 26.75
CA VAL A 415 -17.63 3.22 28.05
C VAL A 415 -17.43 4.74 28.06
N LEU A 416 -16.88 5.30 26.99
CA LEU A 416 -16.46 6.71 26.88
C LEU A 416 -17.31 7.53 25.91
N GLY A 417 -18.34 6.93 25.29
CA GLY A 417 -19.16 7.64 24.31
C GLY A 417 -18.37 8.04 23.06
N LEU A 418 -18.61 9.24 22.55
CA LEU A 418 -17.95 9.78 21.35
C LEU A 418 -16.43 9.84 21.52
N VAL A 419 -15.94 10.26 22.67
CA VAL A 419 -14.50 10.29 22.98
C VAL A 419 -13.87 8.91 22.82
N GLY A 420 -14.62 7.84 23.10
CA GLY A 420 -14.20 6.46 22.85
C GLY A 420 -13.96 6.19 21.37
N VAL A 421 -14.80 6.72 20.46
CA VAL A 421 -14.61 6.61 19.01
C VAL A 421 -13.34 7.36 18.56
N GLU A 422 -13.14 8.57 19.06
CA GLU A 422 -11.99 9.42 18.76
C GLU A 422 -10.65 8.79 19.21
N LEU A 423 -10.66 8.11 20.36
CA LEU A 423 -9.46 7.51 20.97
C LEU A 423 -9.14 6.11 20.46
N CYS A 424 -10.05 5.41 19.79
CA CYS A 424 -9.84 4.03 19.35
C CYS A 424 -8.56 3.85 18.53
N GLN A 425 -8.37 4.66 17.50
CA GLN A 425 -7.20 4.55 16.62
C GLN A 425 -5.91 4.99 17.32
N PRO A 426 -5.86 6.12 18.08
CA PRO A 426 -4.69 6.49 18.87
C PRO A 426 -4.23 5.41 19.85
N ILE A 427 -5.16 4.81 20.57
CA ILE A 427 -4.84 3.74 21.54
C ILE A 427 -4.37 2.47 20.80
N ALA A 428 -5.03 2.10 19.69
CA ALA A 428 -4.60 0.97 18.87
C ALA A 428 -3.17 1.15 18.34
N ASP A 429 -2.83 2.36 17.91
CA ASP A 429 -1.49 2.71 17.43
C ASP A 429 -0.45 2.62 18.56
N ALA A 430 -0.78 3.12 19.77
CA ALA A 430 0.08 3.02 20.95
C ALA A 430 0.32 1.56 21.36
N LEU A 431 -0.73 0.74 21.44
CA LEU A 431 -0.61 -0.68 21.77
C LEU A 431 0.25 -1.41 20.72
N THR A 432 0.01 -1.13 19.44
CA THR A 432 0.78 -1.73 18.34
C THR A 432 2.26 -1.32 18.40
N PHE A 433 2.55 -0.09 18.80
CA PHE A 433 3.92 0.37 19.02
C PHE A 433 4.61 -0.46 20.11
N PHE A 434 3.98 -0.62 21.28
CA PHE A 434 4.55 -1.41 22.38
C PHE A 434 4.74 -2.89 22.01
N ILE A 435 3.88 -3.44 21.15
CA ILE A 435 4.06 -4.80 20.62
C ILE A 435 5.22 -4.82 19.59
N SER A 436 5.29 -3.87 18.67
CA SER A 436 6.25 -3.87 17.57
C SER A 436 7.67 -3.56 18.01
N LEU A 437 7.85 -2.70 19.01
CA LEU A 437 9.16 -2.25 19.48
C LEU A 437 10.07 -3.40 19.95
N PRO A 438 9.63 -4.32 20.84
CA PRO A 438 10.45 -5.45 21.25
C PRO A 438 10.86 -6.36 20.08
N PHE A 439 9.93 -6.62 19.14
CA PHE A 439 10.23 -7.41 17.93
C PHE A 439 11.33 -6.75 17.10
N LEU A 440 11.22 -5.43 16.88
CA LEU A 440 12.22 -4.69 16.11
C LEU A 440 13.58 -4.71 16.79
N LEU A 441 13.63 -4.38 18.10
CA LEU A 441 14.89 -4.35 18.86
C LEU A 441 15.58 -5.72 18.93
N ALA A 442 14.81 -6.78 19.16
CA ALA A 442 15.34 -8.14 19.16
C ALA A 442 15.92 -8.51 17.78
N PHE A 443 15.25 -8.11 16.71
CA PHE A 443 15.72 -8.38 15.36
C PHE A 443 16.97 -7.58 14.99
N LEU A 444 17.06 -6.32 15.38
CA LEU A 444 18.27 -5.51 15.16
C LEU A 444 19.48 -6.08 15.89
N ARG A 445 19.30 -6.65 17.09
CA ARG A 445 20.35 -7.39 17.83
C ARG A 445 20.71 -8.69 17.09
N GLN A 446 19.72 -9.43 16.58
CA GLN A 446 19.95 -10.64 15.80
C GLN A 446 20.78 -10.35 14.54
N LEU A 447 20.49 -9.25 13.81
CA LEU A 447 21.27 -8.84 12.64
C LEU A 447 22.74 -8.54 13.00
N GLU A 448 22.99 -7.92 14.15
CA GLU A 448 24.35 -7.66 14.62
C GLU A 448 25.12 -8.95 14.94
N GLN A 449 24.45 -9.94 15.53
CA GLN A 449 25.04 -11.25 15.79
C GLN A 449 25.35 -12.00 14.48
N MET A 450 24.45 -11.97 13.50
CA MET A 450 24.63 -12.57 12.19
C MET A 450 25.79 -11.91 11.43
N ASP A 451 25.96 -10.60 11.54
CA ASP A 451 27.05 -9.88 10.90
C ASP A 451 28.42 -10.25 11.51
N LYS A 452 28.49 -10.35 12.84
CA LYS A 452 29.70 -10.83 13.55
C LYS A 452 30.06 -12.28 13.18
N ALA A 453 29.06 -13.16 13.06
CA ALA A 453 29.26 -14.53 12.64
C ALA A 453 29.77 -14.63 11.19
N GLU A 454 29.22 -13.86 10.26
CA GLU A 454 29.70 -13.82 8.87
C GLU A 454 31.14 -13.31 8.78
N ALA A 455 31.49 -12.26 9.55
CA ALA A 455 32.83 -11.71 9.61
C ALA A 455 33.86 -12.73 10.15
N SER A 456 33.47 -13.59 11.09
CA SER A 456 34.34 -14.63 11.65
C SER A 456 34.57 -15.83 10.71
N HIS A 457 33.68 -16.03 9.71
CA HIS A 457 33.79 -17.10 8.71
C HIS A 457 34.44 -16.62 7.40
N ALA A 458 34.65 -15.31 7.23
CA ALA A 458 35.41 -14.81 6.09
C ALA A 458 36.88 -15.23 6.26
N PRO A 459 37.46 -15.98 5.29
CA PRO A 459 38.89 -16.32 5.36
C PRO A 459 39.69 -15.03 5.39
N ALA A 460 40.66 -14.95 6.32
CA ALA A 460 41.63 -13.85 6.35
C ALA A 460 42.24 -13.77 4.95
N GLN A 461 41.88 -12.75 4.18
CA GLN A 461 42.57 -12.43 2.94
C GLN A 461 43.93 -11.88 3.35
N LEU A 462 44.93 -12.75 3.30
CA LEU A 462 46.34 -12.40 3.29
C LEU A 462 46.72 -11.81 1.94
#